data_51326ca6e3d21929c91170a0e7587a2e
#
_entry.id   51326ca6e3d21929c91170a0e7587a2e
#
_cell.length_a   1.000
_cell.length_b   1.000
_cell.length_c   1.000
_cell.angle_alpha   90.00
_cell.angle_beta   90.00
_cell.angle_gamma   90.00
#
_symmetry.space_group_name_H-M   'P 1'
#
loop_
_entity.id
_entity.type
_entity.pdbx_description
1 polymer ?
#
loop_
_entity_poly.entity_id
_entity_poly.type
_entity_poly.pdbx_seq_one_letter_code
_entity_poly.pdbx_strand_id
1 'polypeptide(L)'
;MSKPVLGIIGGGQLGSLLSVAAKKLEIKTIIFSDDPDAPAQHFSDIFICGNYNDKKNIKNFTNLVDIVTYEFENIPFEILDSIHKTKNILPKPEINKLIQNRISEKKFLNSNKIQTTKYSLIKDKNDIIENKNLLPGLLKTTTLGYDGKGQFKINNINEIDDNIDFSKEYILEKFVDLQKEISLVITRFDKNQYEIYNPIENIHENQILKYSTIPADISEDIKKQAIKWAEYIAEKLNYIGTLCVEYFIDKNNNLYANEIAPRVHNSGHLTINAYNISQFENHIRAVCNFKKIETKQLYNARMINLIGEDILEYRNKKLDKNVFFYDYLKKEIKNKRKMGHVTIIE
;
A
#
# COMPACT_ATOMS: atom_id res chain seq x y z
N MET A 1 18.49 19.32 -18.82
CA MET A 1 17.24 18.70 -19.26
C MET A 1 16.10 19.24 -18.40
N SER A 2 14.94 19.54 -18.96
CA SER A 2 13.75 19.93 -18.20
C SER A 2 13.32 18.76 -17.32
N LYS A 3 12.78 19.06 -16.11
CA LYS A 3 12.21 18.05 -15.23
C LYS A 3 10.94 17.47 -15.88
N PRO A 4 10.66 16.17 -15.72
CA PRO A 4 9.47 15.56 -16.30
C PRO A 4 8.19 16.05 -15.61
N VAL A 5 7.06 16.03 -16.31
CA VAL A 5 5.73 16.19 -15.75
C VAL A 5 5.23 14.80 -15.34
N LEU A 6 4.91 14.62 -14.06
CA LEU A 6 4.47 13.35 -13.50
C LEU A 6 2.95 13.27 -13.48
N GLY A 7 2.41 12.27 -14.15
CA GLY A 7 1.01 11.87 -14.01
C GLY A 7 0.82 10.90 -12.83
N ILE A 8 -0.19 11.11 -12.03
CA ILE A 8 -0.57 10.21 -10.93
C ILE A 8 -2.02 9.79 -11.13
N ILE A 9 -2.26 8.48 -11.25
CA ILE A 9 -3.61 7.92 -11.34
C ILE A 9 -4.09 7.57 -9.94
N GLY A 10 -5.26 8.12 -9.58
CA GLY A 10 -5.80 8.10 -8.24
C GLY A 10 -5.58 9.42 -7.51
N GLY A 11 -6.59 9.82 -6.76
CA GLY A 11 -6.65 11.15 -6.12
C GLY A 11 -6.78 11.09 -4.59
N GLY A 12 -6.46 9.95 -3.97
CA GLY A 12 -6.53 9.78 -2.52
C GLY A 12 -5.41 10.46 -1.75
N GLN A 13 -5.28 10.13 -0.47
CA GLN A 13 -4.23 10.71 0.39
C GLN A 13 -2.81 10.37 -0.07
N LEU A 14 -2.60 9.19 -0.70
CA LEU A 14 -1.28 8.83 -1.21
C LEU A 14 -0.90 9.71 -2.40
N GLY A 15 -1.85 9.98 -3.31
CA GLY A 15 -1.69 10.93 -4.41
C GLY A 15 -1.38 12.34 -3.93
N SER A 16 -2.06 12.80 -2.85
CA SER A 16 -1.76 14.08 -2.19
C SER A 16 -0.31 14.14 -1.70
N LEU A 17 0.12 13.13 -0.95
CA LEU A 17 1.48 13.07 -0.37
C LEU A 17 2.56 12.89 -1.44
N LEU A 18 2.27 12.17 -2.53
CA LEU A 18 3.15 12.09 -3.70
C LEU A 18 3.29 13.46 -4.38
N SER A 19 2.20 14.21 -4.55
CA SER A 19 2.23 15.56 -5.14
C SER A 19 3.05 16.52 -4.28
N VAL A 20 2.91 16.46 -2.95
CA VAL A 20 3.72 17.25 -2.02
C VAL A 20 5.20 16.90 -2.14
N ALA A 21 5.54 15.61 -2.25
CA ALA A 21 6.93 15.18 -2.43
C ALA A 21 7.51 15.59 -3.79
N ALA A 22 6.71 15.49 -4.86
CA ALA A 22 7.09 15.92 -6.20
C ALA A 22 7.39 17.43 -6.24
N LYS A 23 6.58 18.24 -5.56
CA LYS A 23 6.79 19.70 -5.46
C LYS A 23 8.13 20.07 -4.82
N LYS A 24 8.58 19.31 -3.80
CA LYS A 24 9.92 19.51 -3.19
C LYS A 24 11.05 19.28 -4.20
N LEU A 25 10.82 18.45 -5.21
CA LEU A 25 11.74 18.16 -6.30
C LEU A 25 11.51 19.07 -7.53
N GLU A 26 10.60 20.06 -7.41
CA GLU A 26 10.16 20.96 -8.49
C GLU A 26 9.63 20.18 -9.73
N ILE A 27 8.96 19.05 -9.48
CA ILE A 27 8.28 18.25 -10.50
C ILE A 27 6.82 18.66 -10.49
N LYS A 28 6.29 19.00 -11.66
CA LYS A 28 4.84 19.24 -11.85
C LYS A 28 4.09 17.93 -11.81
N THR A 29 2.94 17.94 -11.14
CA THR A 29 2.05 16.79 -11.00
C THR A 29 0.70 17.02 -11.64
N ILE A 30 0.21 16.02 -12.35
CA ILE A 30 -1.13 15.97 -12.91
C ILE A 30 -1.83 14.76 -12.33
N ILE A 31 -2.91 14.99 -11.58
CA ILE A 31 -3.74 13.91 -11.02
C ILE A 31 -4.87 13.58 -11.98
N PHE A 32 -5.10 12.28 -12.21
CA PHE A 32 -6.29 11.77 -12.86
C PHE A 32 -7.07 10.88 -11.90
N SER A 33 -8.30 11.25 -11.59
CA SER A 33 -9.15 10.54 -10.63
C SER A 33 -10.62 10.54 -11.09
N ASP A 34 -11.35 9.49 -10.73
CA ASP A 34 -12.80 9.38 -10.93
C ASP A 34 -13.61 9.97 -9.77
N ASP A 35 -12.95 10.34 -8.66
CA ASP A 35 -13.58 11.00 -7.51
C ASP A 35 -13.47 12.53 -7.64
N PRO A 36 -14.58 13.27 -7.84
CA PRO A 36 -14.56 14.72 -7.93
C PRO A 36 -14.17 15.42 -6.61
N ASP A 37 -14.30 14.73 -5.48
CA ASP A 37 -13.92 15.21 -4.16
C ASP A 37 -12.56 14.64 -3.70
N ALA A 38 -11.77 14.15 -4.65
CA ALA A 38 -10.45 13.58 -4.37
C ALA A 38 -9.51 14.59 -3.69
N PRO A 39 -8.92 14.27 -2.52
CA PRO A 39 -8.11 15.22 -1.76
C PRO A 39 -6.85 15.69 -2.50
N ALA A 40 -6.31 14.89 -3.42
CA ALA A 40 -5.11 15.25 -4.18
C ALA A 40 -5.30 16.47 -5.09
N GLN A 41 -6.55 16.88 -5.39
CA GLN A 41 -6.82 18.11 -6.14
C GLN A 41 -6.24 19.36 -5.46
N HIS A 42 -6.11 19.36 -4.13
CA HIS A 42 -5.58 20.49 -3.36
C HIS A 42 -4.05 20.59 -3.40
N PHE A 43 -3.35 19.55 -3.88
CA PHE A 43 -1.90 19.43 -3.82
C PHE A 43 -1.23 19.31 -5.18
N SER A 44 -1.99 18.97 -6.23
CA SER A 44 -1.50 18.82 -7.60
C SER A 44 -1.50 20.15 -8.35
N ASP A 45 -0.67 20.25 -9.41
CA ASP A 45 -0.67 21.43 -10.29
C ASP A 45 -1.90 21.42 -11.22
N ILE A 46 -2.33 20.26 -11.67
CA ILE A 46 -3.54 20.06 -12.49
C ILE A 46 -4.29 18.84 -11.96
N PHE A 47 -5.61 18.98 -11.86
CA PHE A 47 -6.52 17.90 -11.52
C PHE A 47 -7.48 17.62 -12.67
N ILE A 48 -7.52 16.38 -13.14
CA ILE A 48 -8.43 15.89 -14.18
C ILE A 48 -9.40 14.93 -13.50
N CYS A 49 -10.67 15.31 -13.42
CA CYS A 49 -11.73 14.43 -12.94
C CYS A 49 -12.44 13.77 -14.12
N GLY A 50 -12.60 12.44 -14.05
CA GLY A 50 -13.33 11.69 -15.06
C GLY A 50 -13.23 10.20 -14.89
N ASN A 51 -14.20 9.49 -15.47
CA ASN A 51 -14.22 8.05 -15.44
C ASN A 51 -12.94 7.48 -16.10
N TYR A 52 -12.31 6.49 -15.47
CA TYR A 52 -11.11 5.84 -15.99
C TYR A 52 -11.33 5.16 -17.36
N ASN A 53 -12.58 4.82 -17.74
CA ASN A 53 -12.91 4.27 -19.06
C ASN A 53 -13.11 5.34 -20.14
N ASP A 54 -13.09 6.63 -19.80
CA ASP A 54 -13.27 7.72 -20.77
C ASP A 54 -11.99 7.97 -21.57
N LYS A 55 -11.99 7.47 -22.80
CA LYS A 55 -10.87 7.62 -23.73
C LYS A 55 -10.45 9.07 -23.97
N LYS A 56 -11.38 10.04 -23.92
CA LYS A 56 -11.07 11.45 -24.09
C LYS A 56 -10.26 11.98 -22.90
N ASN A 57 -10.67 11.64 -21.67
CA ASN A 57 -9.95 12.04 -20.47
C ASN A 57 -8.58 11.35 -20.38
N ILE A 58 -8.48 10.05 -20.72
CA ILE A 58 -7.20 9.33 -20.81
C ILE A 58 -6.26 10.04 -21.79
N LYS A 59 -6.74 10.36 -23.00
CA LYS A 59 -5.94 11.06 -24.02
C LYS A 59 -5.52 12.46 -23.55
N ASN A 60 -6.43 13.21 -22.92
CA ASN A 60 -6.09 14.50 -22.35
C ASN A 60 -4.99 14.38 -21.29
N PHE A 61 -5.15 13.46 -20.34
CA PHE A 61 -4.15 13.19 -19.31
C PHE A 61 -2.80 12.80 -19.92
N THR A 62 -2.78 11.80 -20.81
CA THR A 62 -1.52 11.30 -21.41
C THR A 62 -0.79 12.36 -22.25
N ASN A 63 -1.51 13.29 -22.88
CA ASN A 63 -0.88 14.38 -23.63
C ASN A 63 -0.13 15.39 -22.76
N LEU A 64 -0.48 15.49 -21.48
CA LEU A 64 0.06 16.48 -20.55
C LEU A 64 1.22 15.96 -19.69
N VAL A 65 1.45 14.65 -19.66
CA VAL A 65 2.45 14.02 -18.79
C VAL A 65 3.58 13.36 -19.57
N ASP A 66 4.73 13.23 -18.96
CA ASP A 66 5.89 12.54 -19.53
C ASP A 66 6.02 11.11 -19.01
N ILE A 67 5.72 10.90 -17.74
CA ILE A 67 5.75 9.61 -17.04
C ILE A 67 4.54 9.49 -16.13
N VAL A 68 4.10 8.26 -15.85
CA VAL A 68 2.91 8.00 -15.03
C VAL A 68 3.25 7.06 -13.88
N THR A 69 2.64 7.31 -12.73
CA THR A 69 2.55 6.39 -11.60
C THR A 69 1.09 6.31 -11.11
N TYR A 70 0.82 5.45 -10.13
CA TYR A 70 -0.50 5.31 -9.53
C TYR A 70 -0.39 5.21 -8.01
N GLU A 71 -1.46 5.61 -7.32
CA GLU A 71 -1.47 5.69 -5.85
C GLU A 71 -2.22 4.54 -5.19
N PHE A 72 -3.00 3.74 -5.94
CA PHE A 72 -3.72 2.60 -5.37
C PHE A 72 -3.80 1.43 -6.37
N GLU A 73 -3.89 0.22 -5.83
CA GLU A 73 -3.80 -1.03 -6.58
C GLU A 73 -5.06 -1.41 -7.35
N ASN A 74 -6.24 -0.91 -6.98
CA ASN A 74 -7.53 -1.35 -7.58
C ASN A 74 -7.90 -0.62 -8.88
N ILE A 75 -6.93 0.01 -9.55
CA ILE A 75 -7.14 0.55 -10.91
C ILE A 75 -7.27 -0.63 -11.89
N PRO A 76 -8.30 -0.67 -12.76
CA PRO A 76 -8.42 -1.74 -13.74
C PRO A 76 -7.18 -1.87 -14.62
N PHE A 77 -6.68 -3.09 -14.79
CA PHE A 77 -5.47 -3.37 -15.56
C PHE A 77 -5.53 -2.79 -16.98
N GLU A 78 -6.70 -2.90 -17.63
CA GLU A 78 -6.92 -2.44 -19.02
C GLU A 78 -6.66 -0.95 -19.19
N ILE A 79 -6.91 -0.17 -18.14
CA ILE A 79 -6.67 1.28 -18.13
C ILE A 79 -5.16 1.55 -18.06
N LEU A 80 -4.47 0.91 -17.13
CA LEU A 80 -3.02 1.03 -17.00
C LEU A 80 -2.31 0.55 -18.26
N ASP A 81 -2.72 -0.58 -18.84
CA ASP A 81 -2.17 -1.13 -20.09
C ASP A 81 -2.41 -0.17 -21.28
N SER A 82 -3.60 0.40 -21.37
CA SER A 82 -3.92 1.39 -22.41
C SER A 82 -3.03 2.61 -22.34
N ILE A 83 -2.79 3.14 -21.14
CA ILE A 83 -1.90 4.29 -20.93
C ILE A 83 -0.45 3.88 -21.18
N HIS A 84 -0.05 2.66 -20.78
CA HIS A 84 1.32 2.16 -20.95
C HIS A 84 1.75 2.04 -22.41
N LYS A 85 0.81 1.90 -23.34
CA LYS A 85 1.08 1.90 -24.80
C LYS A 85 1.62 3.25 -25.32
N THR A 86 1.38 4.33 -24.60
CA THR A 86 1.75 5.69 -25.00
C THR A 86 2.68 6.40 -24.04
N LYS A 87 2.66 6.01 -22.77
CA LYS A 87 3.44 6.60 -21.68
C LYS A 87 4.06 5.52 -20.82
N ASN A 88 5.27 5.76 -20.32
CA ASN A 88 5.88 4.85 -19.37
C ASN A 88 5.13 4.93 -18.03
N ILE A 89 4.61 3.80 -17.57
CA ILE A 89 3.99 3.68 -16.24
C ILE A 89 4.94 2.90 -15.34
N LEU A 90 5.21 3.45 -14.17
CA LEU A 90 6.00 2.79 -13.12
C LEU A 90 5.26 2.87 -11.77
N PRO A 91 5.11 1.74 -11.07
CA PRO A 91 5.48 0.38 -11.50
C PRO A 91 4.68 -0.10 -12.72
N LYS A 92 5.20 -1.14 -13.43
CA LYS A 92 4.55 -1.66 -14.64
C LYS A 92 3.16 -2.24 -14.35
N PRO A 93 2.19 -2.09 -15.28
CA PRO A 93 0.81 -2.57 -15.10
C PRO A 93 0.68 -4.06 -14.77
N GLU A 94 1.55 -4.90 -15.32
CA GLU A 94 1.54 -6.36 -15.10
C GLU A 94 1.80 -6.72 -13.63
N ILE A 95 2.59 -5.89 -12.94
CA ILE A 95 2.86 -6.07 -11.50
C ILE A 95 1.58 -5.82 -10.71
N ASN A 96 0.87 -4.75 -11.04
CA ASN A 96 -0.41 -4.44 -10.41
C ASN A 96 -1.43 -5.55 -10.64
N LYS A 97 -1.56 -6.04 -11.90
CA LYS A 97 -2.43 -7.16 -12.26
C LYS A 97 -2.14 -8.42 -11.45
N LEU A 98 -0.85 -8.75 -11.26
CA LEU A 98 -0.43 -9.92 -10.49
C LEU A 98 -0.87 -9.80 -9.03
N ILE A 99 -0.70 -8.62 -8.43
CA ILE A 99 -0.91 -8.39 -7.00
C ILE A 99 -2.39 -8.13 -6.67
N GLN A 100 -3.18 -7.60 -7.60
CA GLN A 100 -4.62 -7.37 -7.42
C GLN A 100 -5.39 -8.65 -7.05
N ASN A 101 -4.88 -9.83 -7.42
CA ASN A 101 -5.51 -11.11 -7.08
C ASN A 101 -4.69 -11.86 -6.05
N ARG A 102 -5.25 -12.07 -4.85
CA ARG A 102 -4.59 -12.71 -3.71
C ARG A 102 -4.06 -14.12 -4.00
N ILE A 103 -4.73 -14.88 -4.87
CA ILE A 103 -4.25 -16.22 -5.26
C ILE A 103 -3.01 -16.11 -6.14
N SER A 104 -3.00 -15.18 -7.10
CA SER A 104 -1.85 -14.94 -7.98
C SER A 104 -0.65 -14.44 -7.18
N GLU A 105 -0.87 -13.51 -6.25
CA GLU A 105 0.14 -12.99 -5.33
C GLU A 105 0.75 -14.10 -4.45
N LYS A 106 -0.08 -14.91 -3.78
CA LYS A 106 0.39 -16.03 -2.94
C LYS A 106 1.13 -17.08 -3.77
N LYS A 107 0.66 -17.40 -4.99
CA LYS A 107 1.37 -18.30 -5.91
C LYS A 107 2.73 -17.72 -6.30
N PHE A 108 2.82 -16.43 -6.61
CA PHE A 108 4.08 -15.76 -6.90
C PHE A 108 5.04 -15.85 -5.70
N LEU A 109 4.59 -15.53 -4.49
CA LEU A 109 5.42 -15.61 -3.28
C LEU A 109 5.93 -17.03 -3.05
N ASN A 110 5.06 -18.04 -3.06
CA ASN A 110 5.43 -19.42 -2.79
C ASN A 110 6.32 -20.03 -3.88
N SER A 111 6.09 -19.73 -5.17
CA SER A 111 6.97 -20.18 -6.27
C SER A 111 8.39 -19.60 -6.15
N ASN A 112 8.51 -18.46 -5.46
CA ASN A 112 9.78 -17.82 -5.14
C ASN A 112 10.32 -18.19 -3.74
N LYS A 113 9.78 -19.26 -3.11
CA LYS A 113 10.22 -19.77 -1.79
C LYS A 113 10.06 -18.74 -0.65
N ILE A 114 9.15 -17.80 -0.80
CA ILE A 114 8.76 -16.88 0.26
C ILE A 114 7.55 -17.48 0.97
N GLN A 115 7.70 -17.71 2.26
CA GLN A 115 6.67 -18.36 3.06
C GLN A 115 5.47 -17.46 3.25
N THR A 116 4.27 -18.00 3.01
CA THR A 116 2.98 -17.36 3.29
C THR A 116 2.18 -18.22 4.24
N THR A 117 1.08 -17.70 4.79
CA THR A 117 0.07 -18.53 5.46
C THR A 117 -0.41 -19.64 4.53
N LYS A 118 -0.76 -20.80 5.07
CA LYS A 118 -1.42 -21.87 4.27
C LYS A 118 -2.75 -21.37 3.77
N TYR A 119 -3.08 -21.65 2.50
CA TYR A 119 -4.31 -21.15 1.87
C TYR A 119 -4.88 -22.13 0.86
N SER A 120 -6.13 -21.94 0.51
CA SER A 120 -6.80 -22.62 -0.61
C SER A 120 -7.73 -21.68 -1.35
N LEU A 121 -7.91 -21.89 -2.65
CA LEU A 121 -8.95 -21.24 -3.46
C LEU A 121 -10.30 -21.85 -3.09
N ILE A 122 -11.29 -21.01 -2.88
CA ILE A 122 -12.66 -21.39 -2.50
C ILE A 122 -13.62 -20.81 -3.54
N LYS A 123 -14.41 -21.67 -4.14
CA LYS A 123 -15.44 -21.32 -5.13
C LYS A 123 -16.85 -21.56 -4.59
N ASP A 124 -16.97 -22.51 -3.66
CA ASP A 124 -18.26 -22.87 -3.03
C ASP A 124 -18.06 -23.33 -1.58
N LYS A 125 -19.18 -23.67 -0.92
CA LYS A 125 -19.19 -24.13 0.47
C LYS A 125 -18.46 -25.47 0.65
N ASN A 126 -18.49 -26.35 -0.36
CA ASN A 126 -17.84 -27.67 -0.27
C ASN A 126 -16.31 -27.52 -0.26
N ASP A 127 -15.77 -26.55 -0.99
CA ASP A 127 -14.33 -26.26 -0.96
C ASP A 127 -13.85 -25.92 0.45
N ILE A 128 -14.67 -25.23 1.26
CA ILE A 128 -14.33 -24.93 2.67
C ILE A 128 -14.31 -26.22 3.50
N ILE A 129 -15.29 -27.10 3.28
CA ILE A 129 -15.40 -28.38 4.00
C ILE A 129 -14.20 -29.30 3.67
N GLU A 130 -13.81 -29.37 2.42
CA GLU A 130 -12.64 -30.13 1.97
C GLU A 130 -11.33 -29.57 2.54
N ASN A 131 -11.26 -28.26 2.74
CA ASN A 131 -10.11 -27.56 3.30
C ASN A 131 -10.25 -27.23 4.80
N LYS A 132 -11.03 -28.01 5.56
CA LYS A 132 -11.27 -27.81 7.01
C LYS A 132 -10.00 -27.78 7.89
N ASN A 133 -8.88 -28.33 7.39
CA ASN A 133 -7.57 -28.28 8.06
C ASN A 133 -6.97 -26.85 8.09
N LEU A 134 -7.54 -25.92 7.31
CA LEU A 134 -7.20 -24.48 7.37
C LEU A 134 -8.01 -23.73 8.43
N LEU A 135 -8.99 -24.37 9.08
CA LEU A 135 -9.77 -23.75 10.15
C LEU A 135 -9.06 -23.86 11.51
N PRO A 136 -9.18 -22.88 12.41
CA PRO A 136 -9.80 -21.60 12.15
C PRO A 136 -9.07 -20.82 11.06
N GLY A 137 -9.84 -20.13 10.20
CA GLY A 137 -9.29 -19.44 9.03
C GLY A 137 -10.03 -18.14 8.73
N LEU A 138 -9.46 -17.37 7.80
CA LEU A 138 -10.02 -16.14 7.29
C LEU A 138 -10.35 -16.30 5.81
N LEU A 139 -11.62 -16.26 5.46
CA LEU A 139 -12.12 -16.29 4.10
C LEU A 139 -12.14 -14.84 3.58
N LYS A 140 -11.42 -14.58 2.49
CA LYS A 140 -11.31 -13.24 1.88
C LYS A 140 -11.68 -13.31 0.41
N THR A 141 -12.31 -12.27 -0.15
CA THR A 141 -12.44 -12.17 -1.60
C THR A 141 -11.06 -12.13 -2.24
N THR A 142 -10.92 -12.79 -3.41
CA THR A 142 -9.62 -12.83 -4.13
C THR A 142 -9.20 -11.48 -4.68
N THR A 143 -10.16 -10.56 -4.90
CA THR A 143 -9.94 -9.21 -5.45
C THR A 143 -10.78 -8.17 -4.70
N LEU A 144 -10.41 -6.89 -4.82
CA LEU A 144 -11.16 -5.72 -4.32
C LEU A 144 -11.40 -5.68 -2.80
N GLY A 145 -10.73 -6.53 -2.00
CA GLY A 145 -10.80 -6.50 -0.54
C GLY A 145 -9.78 -5.53 0.06
N TYR A 146 -10.23 -4.64 0.95
CA TYR A 146 -9.37 -3.72 1.72
C TYR A 146 -10.03 -3.37 3.06
N ASP A 147 -9.23 -2.99 4.05
CA ASP A 147 -9.69 -2.57 5.39
C ASP A 147 -10.81 -3.50 5.94
N GLY A 148 -10.65 -4.83 5.81
CA GLY A 148 -11.61 -5.84 6.31
C GLY A 148 -12.85 -6.09 5.47
N LYS A 149 -13.06 -5.39 4.36
CA LYS A 149 -14.20 -5.64 3.47
C LYS A 149 -14.03 -6.98 2.73
N GLY A 150 -15.12 -7.75 2.66
CA GLY A 150 -15.14 -9.06 2.00
C GLY A 150 -14.35 -10.13 2.76
N GLN A 151 -14.26 -10.04 4.08
CA GLN A 151 -13.60 -11.00 4.96
C GLN A 151 -14.56 -11.62 5.96
N PHE A 152 -14.47 -12.94 6.11
CA PHE A 152 -15.29 -13.73 7.03
C PHE A 152 -14.38 -14.63 7.87
N LYS A 153 -14.45 -14.51 9.19
CA LYS A 153 -13.77 -15.43 10.08
C LYS A 153 -14.60 -16.71 10.20
N ILE A 154 -13.98 -17.85 9.95
CA ILE A 154 -14.61 -19.17 10.08
C ILE A 154 -13.80 -19.98 11.09
N ASN A 155 -14.38 -20.27 12.26
CA ASN A 155 -13.68 -21.06 13.28
C ASN A 155 -13.84 -22.56 13.05
N ASN A 156 -15.01 -22.99 12.59
CA ASN A 156 -15.30 -24.38 12.25
C ASN A 156 -16.37 -24.48 11.15
N ILE A 157 -16.57 -25.66 10.58
CA ILE A 157 -17.48 -25.88 9.45
C ILE A 157 -18.94 -25.54 9.72
N ASN A 158 -19.38 -25.54 11.01
CA ASN A 158 -20.77 -25.23 11.39
C ASN A 158 -21.02 -23.71 11.46
N GLU A 159 -19.95 -22.90 11.40
CA GLU A 159 -20.01 -21.43 11.44
C GLU A 159 -19.87 -20.78 10.04
N ILE A 160 -20.01 -21.57 8.96
CA ILE A 160 -19.99 -21.01 7.60
C ILE A 160 -21.27 -20.21 7.41
N ASP A 161 -21.12 -18.89 7.22
CA ASP A 161 -22.26 -17.99 7.02
C ASP A 161 -22.96 -18.29 5.69
N ASP A 162 -24.25 -18.56 5.72
CA ASP A 162 -25.06 -18.85 4.54
C ASP A 162 -25.25 -17.62 3.63
N ASN A 163 -24.91 -16.41 4.11
CA ASN A 163 -24.94 -15.18 3.33
C ASN A 163 -23.66 -14.95 2.50
N ILE A 164 -22.67 -15.85 2.53
CA ILE A 164 -21.49 -15.74 1.68
C ILE A 164 -21.90 -15.88 0.22
N ASP A 165 -21.60 -14.83 -0.57
CA ASP A 165 -21.92 -14.78 -1.99
C ASP A 165 -20.89 -15.57 -2.82
N PHE A 166 -21.10 -16.85 -3.02
CA PHE A 166 -20.23 -17.71 -3.82
C PHE A 166 -20.31 -17.47 -5.34
N SER A 167 -20.96 -16.41 -5.82
CA SER A 167 -20.74 -15.92 -7.17
C SER A 167 -19.34 -15.29 -7.34
N LYS A 168 -18.65 -15.03 -6.22
CA LYS A 168 -17.27 -14.52 -6.15
C LYS A 168 -16.31 -15.64 -5.76
N GLU A 169 -15.07 -15.52 -6.21
CA GLU A 169 -13.99 -16.40 -5.73
C GLU A 169 -13.40 -15.87 -4.43
N TYR A 170 -13.05 -16.79 -3.54
CA TYR A 170 -12.43 -16.50 -2.25
C TYR A 170 -11.11 -17.23 -2.08
N ILE A 171 -10.29 -16.74 -1.18
CA ILE A 171 -9.15 -17.44 -0.60
C ILE A 171 -9.44 -17.72 0.87
N LEU A 172 -9.30 -18.96 1.31
CA LEU A 172 -9.31 -19.33 2.71
C LEU A 172 -7.88 -19.41 3.19
N GLU A 173 -7.52 -18.54 4.13
CA GLU A 173 -6.19 -18.51 4.74
C GLU A 173 -6.27 -19.04 6.17
N LYS A 174 -5.35 -19.94 6.54
CA LYS A 174 -5.24 -20.42 7.91
C LYS A 174 -4.88 -19.28 8.86
N PHE A 175 -5.54 -19.21 9.99
CA PHE A 175 -5.23 -18.24 11.05
C PHE A 175 -3.79 -18.46 11.54
N VAL A 176 -3.06 -17.36 11.69
CA VAL A 176 -1.72 -17.34 12.32
C VAL A 176 -1.90 -17.01 13.80
N ASP A 177 -1.26 -17.74 14.67
CA ASP A 177 -1.15 -17.35 16.09
C ASP A 177 -0.19 -16.18 16.19
N LEU A 178 -0.74 -14.99 15.93
CA LEU A 178 -0.01 -13.77 15.67
C LEU A 178 0.67 -13.25 16.94
N GLN A 179 1.96 -12.95 16.84
CA GLN A 179 2.71 -12.19 17.83
C GLN A 179 2.77 -10.72 17.43
N LYS A 180 3.18 -10.43 16.19
CA LYS A 180 3.31 -9.07 15.65
C LYS A 180 2.95 -9.03 14.17
N GLU A 181 2.50 -7.87 13.74
CA GLU A 181 2.41 -7.49 12.32
C GLU A 181 3.49 -6.45 12.02
N ILE A 182 4.25 -6.66 10.97
CA ILE A 182 5.24 -5.70 10.52
C ILE A 182 5.07 -5.41 9.02
N SER A 183 5.57 -4.27 8.60
CA SER A 183 5.73 -3.93 7.20
C SER A 183 7.13 -3.45 6.90
N LEU A 184 7.60 -3.71 5.69
CA LEU A 184 8.87 -3.24 5.20
C LEU A 184 8.63 -2.41 3.92
N VAL A 185 9.04 -1.16 3.97
CA VAL A 185 9.00 -0.26 2.82
C VAL A 185 10.36 -0.27 2.14
N ILE A 186 10.35 -0.55 0.85
CA ILE A 186 11.55 -0.58 0.00
C ILE A 186 11.30 0.20 -1.29
N THR A 187 12.28 0.96 -1.72
CA THR A 187 12.30 1.61 -3.04
C THR A 187 13.39 0.99 -3.88
N ARG A 188 13.04 0.48 -5.06
CA ARG A 188 14.00 0.02 -6.06
C ARG A 188 14.12 1.06 -7.18
N PHE A 189 15.35 1.47 -7.48
CA PHE A 189 15.68 2.44 -8.53
C PHE A 189 16.10 1.76 -9.82
N ASP A 190 16.90 0.68 -9.69
CA ASP A 190 17.39 -0.15 -10.78
C ASP A 190 17.88 -1.49 -10.20
N LYS A 191 18.46 -2.35 -11.04
CA LYS A 191 19.05 -3.62 -10.63
C LYS A 191 20.08 -3.38 -9.51
N ASN A 192 19.89 -4.08 -8.39
CA ASN A 192 20.75 -3.98 -7.19
C ASN A 192 20.84 -2.55 -6.61
N GLN A 193 19.89 -1.66 -6.90
CA GLN A 193 19.85 -0.31 -6.35
C GLN A 193 18.57 -0.11 -5.53
N TYR A 194 18.70 -0.24 -4.22
CA TYR A 194 17.59 -0.15 -3.27
C TYR A 194 17.85 0.92 -2.22
N GLU A 195 16.75 1.46 -1.68
CA GLU A 195 16.71 2.17 -0.41
C GLU A 195 15.62 1.52 0.45
N ILE A 196 15.99 1.17 1.68
CA ILE A 196 15.18 0.34 2.56
C ILE A 196 14.99 1.06 3.89
N TYR A 197 13.76 1.14 4.35
CA TYR A 197 13.41 1.66 5.67
C TYR A 197 13.49 0.53 6.70
N ASN A 198 13.77 0.86 7.95
CA ASN A 198 13.68 -0.15 9.03
C ASN A 198 12.26 -0.74 9.05
N PRO A 199 12.11 -2.01 9.45
CA PRO A 199 10.79 -2.62 9.63
C PRO A 199 9.93 -1.77 10.57
N ILE A 200 8.64 -1.70 10.23
CA ILE A 200 7.63 -0.91 10.93
C ILE A 200 6.68 -1.88 11.61
N GLU A 201 6.50 -1.77 12.91
CA GLU A 201 5.49 -2.52 13.65
C GLU A 201 4.12 -1.88 13.47
N ASN A 202 3.09 -2.68 13.18
CA ASN A 202 1.74 -2.24 12.88
C ASN A 202 0.73 -2.82 13.87
N ILE A 203 -0.20 -2.01 14.31
CA ILE A 203 -1.32 -2.42 15.15
C ILE A 203 -2.61 -2.04 14.44
N HIS A 204 -3.44 -3.05 14.16
CA HIS A 204 -4.75 -2.89 13.56
C HIS A 204 -5.84 -2.93 14.63
N GLU A 205 -6.79 -2.01 14.54
CA GLU A 205 -8.03 -2.02 15.32
C GLU A 205 -9.20 -2.12 14.36
N ASN A 206 -10.09 -3.10 14.60
CA ASN A 206 -11.23 -3.37 13.71
C ASN A 206 -10.81 -3.53 12.22
N GLN A 207 -9.67 -4.20 11.98
CA GLN A 207 -9.08 -4.47 10.66
C GLN A 207 -8.59 -3.21 9.92
N ILE A 208 -8.46 -2.07 10.61
CA ILE A 208 -7.92 -0.83 10.06
C ILE A 208 -6.61 -0.52 10.78
N LEU A 209 -5.55 -0.21 10.03
CA LEU A 209 -4.28 0.20 10.61
C LEU A 209 -4.48 1.44 11.49
N LYS A 210 -4.22 1.30 12.79
CA LYS A 210 -4.37 2.39 13.78
C LYS A 210 -3.04 3.00 14.15
N TYR A 211 -2.04 2.16 14.45
CA TYR A 211 -0.71 2.62 14.87
C TYR A 211 0.39 1.98 14.04
N SER A 212 1.44 2.75 13.77
CA SER A 212 2.70 2.25 13.21
C SER A 212 3.86 2.81 14.01
N THR A 213 4.86 1.97 14.33
CA THR A 213 6.04 2.37 15.10
C THR A 213 7.31 1.96 14.36
N ILE A 214 8.30 2.84 14.30
CA ILE A 214 9.59 2.58 13.67
C ILE A 214 10.74 2.98 14.62
N PRO A 215 11.77 2.13 14.79
CA PRO A 215 11.88 0.78 14.26
C PRO A 215 10.93 -0.18 14.98
N ALA A 216 10.57 -1.29 14.31
CA ALA A 216 9.85 -2.39 14.95
C ALA A 216 10.75 -3.08 15.98
N ASP A 217 10.19 -3.45 17.13
CA ASP A 217 10.86 -4.27 18.15
C ASP A 217 10.81 -5.75 17.75
N ILE A 218 11.78 -6.18 16.94
CA ILE A 218 11.92 -7.55 16.42
C ILE A 218 13.38 -8.01 16.45
N SER A 219 13.62 -9.32 16.38
CA SER A 219 14.97 -9.87 16.33
C SER A 219 15.69 -9.47 15.03
N GLU A 220 17.02 -9.39 15.09
CA GLU A 220 17.85 -9.11 13.91
C GLU A 220 17.71 -10.17 12.81
N ASP A 221 17.41 -11.41 13.16
CA ASP A 221 17.20 -12.50 12.18
C ASP A 221 15.91 -12.28 11.40
N ILE A 222 14.81 -11.93 12.07
CA ILE A 222 13.55 -11.57 11.42
C ILE A 222 13.72 -10.33 10.54
N LYS A 223 14.43 -9.32 11.03
CA LYS A 223 14.73 -8.10 10.26
C LYS A 223 15.49 -8.44 8.97
N LYS A 224 16.58 -9.21 9.07
CA LYS A 224 17.38 -9.64 7.91
C LYS A 224 16.55 -10.46 6.93
N GLN A 225 15.69 -11.35 7.43
CA GLN A 225 14.84 -12.19 6.59
C GLN A 225 13.80 -11.35 5.85
N ALA A 226 13.14 -10.39 6.53
CA ALA A 226 12.16 -9.48 5.93
C ALA A 226 12.80 -8.63 4.82
N ILE A 227 13.97 -8.06 5.08
CA ILE A 227 14.76 -7.28 4.10
C ILE A 227 15.10 -8.15 2.88
N LYS A 228 15.68 -9.33 3.10
CA LYS A 228 16.06 -10.25 2.02
C LYS A 228 14.86 -10.62 1.14
N TRP A 229 13.71 -10.87 1.74
CA TRP A 229 12.50 -11.21 0.99
C TRP A 229 11.96 -10.01 0.19
N ALA A 230 11.96 -8.81 0.79
CA ALA A 230 11.51 -7.61 0.08
C ALA A 230 12.42 -7.25 -1.11
N GLU A 231 13.74 -7.33 -0.95
CA GLU A 231 14.70 -7.16 -2.05
C GLU A 231 14.45 -8.18 -3.16
N TYR A 232 14.29 -9.45 -2.78
CA TYR A 232 14.04 -10.52 -3.74
C TYR A 232 12.72 -10.35 -4.49
N ILE A 233 11.64 -9.95 -3.79
CA ILE A 233 10.35 -9.61 -4.40
C ILE A 233 10.53 -8.47 -5.42
N ALA A 234 11.15 -7.38 -5.00
CA ALA A 234 11.37 -6.21 -5.86
C ALA A 234 12.19 -6.57 -7.11
N GLU A 235 13.20 -7.43 -6.96
CA GLU A 235 14.03 -7.91 -8.08
C GLU A 235 13.24 -8.80 -9.03
N LYS A 236 12.50 -9.80 -8.51
CA LYS A 236 11.70 -10.73 -9.32
C LYS A 236 10.59 -10.04 -10.10
N LEU A 237 10.01 -8.99 -9.54
CA LEU A 237 9.02 -8.15 -10.21
C LEU A 237 9.66 -7.15 -11.19
N ASN A 238 10.98 -7.05 -11.24
CA ASN A 238 11.67 -5.96 -11.93
C ASN A 238 11.03 -4.60 -11.61
N TYR A 239 10.75 -4.40 -10.31
CA TYR A 239 10.01 -3.27 -9.77
C TYR A 239 10.80 -1.97 -9.90
N ILE A 240 10.16 -0.87 -10.24
CA ILE A 240 10.73 0.48 -10.14
C ILE A 240 9.76 1.35 -9.36
N GLY A 241 10.24 1.98 -8.29
CA GLY A 241 9.43 2.76 -7.36
C GLY A 241 9.47 2.19 -5.95
N THR A 242 8.54 2.63 -5.10
CA THR A 242 8.38 2.15 -3.73
C THR A 242 7.30 1.09 -3.67
N LEU A 243 7.59 -0.02 -3.01
CA LEU A 243 6.61 -1.03 -2.60
C LEU A 243 6.70 -1.28 -1.11
N CYS A 244 5.66 -1.85 -0.56
CA CYS A 244 5.62 -2.31 0.82
C CYS A 244 5.27 -3.79 0.85
N VAL A 245 5.96 -4.56 1.69
CA VAL A 245 5.58 -5.95 1.99
C VAL A 245 5.12 -6.00 3.43
N GLU A 246 3.92 -6.52 3.65
CA GLU A 246 3.38 -6.79 4.97
C GLU A 246 3.69 -8.22 5.39
N TYR A 247 4.06 -8.39 6.66
CA TYR A 247 4.44 -9.67 7.22
C TYR A 247 3.73 -9.92 8.54
N PHE A 248 3.45 -11.20 8.80
CA PHE A 248 3.07 -11.72 10.11
C PHE A 248 4.26 -12.40 10.76
N ILE A 249 4.41 -12.20 12.05
CA ILE A 249 5.34 -12.94 12.92
C ILE A 249 4.48 -13.74 13.89
N ASP A 250 4.62 -15.07 13.87
CA ASP A 250 3.91 -15.93 14.82
C ASP A 250 4.63 -16.02 16.18
N LYS A 251 3.98 -16.62 17.16
CA LYS A 251 4.55 -16.81 18.52
C LYS A 251 5.81 -17.69 18.57
N ASN A 252 6.13 -18.37 17.47
CA ASN A 252 7.36 -19.16 17.34
C ASN A 252 8.45 -18.38 16.59
N ASN A 253 8.28 -17.08 16.36
CA ASN A 253 9.15 -16.21 15.57
C ASN A 253 9.32 -16.66 14.11
N ASN A 254 8.32 -17.30 13.51
CA ASN A 254 8.32 -17.55 12.07
C ASN A 254 7.75 -16.33 11.34
N LEU A 255 8.39 -15.96 10.24
CA LEU A 255 7.96 -14.86 9.37
C LEU A 255 7.12 -15.41 8.21
N TYR A 256 6.00 -14.75 7.92
CA TYR A 256 5.11 -15.06 6.79
C TYR A 256 4.83 -13.77 6.01
N ALA A 257 5.02 -13.79 4.69
CA ALA A 257 4.56 -12.69 3.85
C ALA A 257 3.02 -12.73 3.76
N ASN A 258 2.40 -11.62 4.14
CA ASN A 258 0.95 -11.47 4.08
C ASN A 258 0.52 -10.94 2.72
N GLU A 259 0.90 -9.71 2.38
CA GLU A 259 0.55 -9.09 1.09
C GLU A 259 1.63 -8.11 0.63
N ILE A 260 1.60 -7.77 -0.67
CA ILE A 260 2.46 -6.78 -1.30
C ILE A 260 1.59 -5.59 -1.71
N ALA A 261 1.92 -4.39 -1.24
CA ALA A 261 1.37 -3.17 -1.77
C ALA A 261 2.32 -2.60 -2.84
N PRO A 262 1.96 -2.62 -4.15
CA PRO A 262 2.83 -2.19 -5.24
C PRO A 262 2.81 -0.65 -5.37
N ARG A 263 2.99 0.05 -4.28
CA ARG A 263 2.89 1.51 -4.12
C ARG A 263 3.46 1.96 -2.77
N VAL A 264 3.52 3.26 -2.57
CA VAL A 264 3.71 3.84 -1.24
C VAL A 264 2.61 3.36 -0.27
N HIS A 265 2.94 3.21 1.00
CA HIS A 265 2.07 2.55 1.98
C HIS A 265 1.74 3.43 3.17
N ASN A 266 0.54 3.21 3.77
CA ASN A 266 0.08 3.98 4.93
C ASN A 266 1.02 3.84 6.13
N SER A 267 1.52 2.64 6.43
CA SER A 267 2.46 2.45 7.54
C SER A 267 3.75 3.26 7.37
N GLY A 268 4.16 3.52 6.12
CA GLY A 268 5.35 4.31 5.79
C GLY A 268 5.18 5.84 5.88
N HIS A 269 4.01 6.37 6.27
CA HIS A 269 3.81 7.83 6.37
C HIS A 269 4.76 8.47 7.40
N LEU A 270 5.06 7.75 8.49
CA LEU A 270 6.01 8.21 9.51
C LEU A 270 7.41 8.51 8.94
N THR A 271 7.78 7.97 7.77
CA THR A 271 9.05 8.28 7.12
C THR A 271 9.19 9.76 6.72
N ILE A 272 8.07 10.51 6.63
CA ILE A 272 8.08 11.94 6.32
C ILE A 272 8.84 12.73 7.39
N ASN A 273 8.74 12.32 8.65
CA ASN A 273 9.31 13.02 9.80
C ASN A 273 10.48 12.24 10.44
N ALA A 274 10.48 10.92 10.34
CA ALA A 274 11.47 10.07 10.98
C ALA A 274 12.77 9.88 10.16
N TYR A 275 12.76 10.23 8.86
CA TYR A 275 13.89 10.01 7.96
C TYR A 275 14.30 11.29 7.24
N ASN A 276 15.56 11.31 6.75
CA ASN A 276 16.07 12.37 5.88
C ASN A 276 15.35 12.45 4.54
N ILE A 277 14.77 11.33 4.08
CA ILE A 277 14.02 11.22 2.84
C ILE A 277 12.83 10.28 3.05
N SER A 278 11.64 10.70 2.62
CA SER A 278 10.41 9.93 2.79
C SER A 278 10.22 8.87 1.70
N GLN A 279 9.37 7.88 1.96
CA GLN A 279 8.95 6.89 0.95
C GLN A 279 8.36 7.55 -0.30
N PHE A 280 7.66 8.67 -0.14
CA PHE A 280 7.06 9.42 -1.24
C PHE A 280 8.12 10.05 -2.14
N GLU A 281 9.10 10.72 -1.54
CA GLU A 281 10.20 11.32 -2.30
C GLU A 281 11.05 10.25 -2.98
N ASN A 282 11.36 9.13 -2.29
CA ASN A 282 12.07 8.01 -2.90
C ASN A 282 11.29 7.41 -4.07
N HIS A 283 9.96 7.28 -3.95
CA HIS A 283 9.13 6.83 -5.07
C HIS A 283 9.24 7.76 -6.28
N ILE A 284 9.08 9.08 -6.06
CA ILE A 284 9.21 10.08 -7.14
C ILE A 284 10.60 10.02 -7.77
N ARG A 285 11.66 9.93 -6.96
CA ARG A 285 13.03 9.82 -7.47
C ARG A 285 13.21 8.59 -8.35
N ALA A 286 12.69 7.44 -7.93
CA ALA A 286 12.81 6.19 -8.68
C ALA A 286 12.04 6.26 -10.00
N VAL A 287 10.77 6.66 -9.97
CA VAL A 287 9.92 6.68 -11.17
C VAL A 287 10.36 7.77 -12.18
N CYS A 288 10.87 8.90 -11.69
CA CYS A 288 11.36 9.98 -12.54
C CYS A 288 12.85 9.88 -12.88
N ASN A 289 13.49 8.75 -12.57
CA ASN A 289 14.90 8.47 -12.85
C ASN A 289 15.88 9.50 -12.26
N PHE A 290 15.61 9.99 -11.05
CA PHE A 290 16.55 10.80 -10.29
C PHE A 290 17.55 9.92 -9.53
N LYS A 291 18.72 10.50 -9.25
CA LYS A 291 19.74 9.84 -8.43
C LYS A 291 19.15 9.44 -7.06
N LYS A 292 19.41 8.21 -6.66
CA LYS A 292 19.08 7.76 -5.30
C LYS A 292 19.88 8.53 -4.25
N ILE A 293 19.27 8.72 -3.08
CA ILE A 293 19.90 9.29 -1.89
C ILE A 293 19.80 8.24 -0.81
N GLU A 294 20.89 8.06 -0.06
CA GLU A 294 20.93 7.12 1.05
C GLU A 294 19.87 7.47 2.11
N THR A 295 19.07 6.50 2.46
CA THR A 295 17.98 6.63 3.43
C THR A 295 18.52 6.45 4.84
N LYS A 296 18.39 7.49 5.69
CA LYS A 296 18.87 7.49 7.08
C LYS A 296 17.73 7.79 8.03
N GLN A 297 17.54 6.94 9.02
CA GLN A 297 16.63 7.22 10.13
C GLN A 297 17.23 8.31 11.01
N LEU A 298 16.46 9.35 11.29
CA LEU A 298 16.85 10.48 12.13
C LEU A 298 16.25 10.35 13.53
N TYR A 299 15.05 9.80 13.62
CA TYR A 299 14.28 9.68 14.85
C TYR A 299 13.54 8.35 14.90
N ASN A 300 13.31 7.80 16.06
CA ASN A 300 12.24 6.86 16.29
C ASN A 300 10.92 7.59 16.14
N ALA A 301 9.90 6.91 15.69
CA ALA A 301 8.61 7.56 15.48
C ALA A 301 7.43 6.61 15.66
N ARG A 302 6.32 7.19 16.12
CA ARG A 302 5.02 6.55 16.16
C ARG A 302 4.04 7.34 15.33
N MET A 303 3.32 6.66 14.45
CA MET A 303 2.21 7.23 13.69
C MET A 303 0.88 6.73 14.24
N ILE A 304 -0.11 7.61 14.24
CA ILE A 304 -1.50 7.35 14.63
C ILE A 304 -2.38 7.74 13.45
N ASN A 305 -3.11 6.79 12.86
CA ASN A 305 -4.15 7.11 11.89
C ASN A 305 -5.37 7.69 12.58
N LEU A 306 -5.85 8.81 12.08
CA LEU A 306 -7.06 9.47 12.54
C LEU A 306 -8.25 8.97 11.72
N ILE A 307 -9.11 8.18 12.37
CA ILE A 307 -10.21 7.46 11.70
C ILE A 307 -11.53 8.15 12.06
N GLY A 308 -12.31 8.52 11.03
CA GLY A 308 -13.59 9.19 11.25
C GLY A 308 -13.43 10.48 12.03
N GLU A 309 -14.12 10.61 13.14
CA GLU A 309 -14.18 11.82 13.97
C GLU A 309 -12.88 12.12 14.74
N ASP A 310 -11.93 11.17 14.84
CA ASP A 310 -10.63 11.40 15.50
C ASP A 310 -9.92 12.66 14.95
N ILE A 311 -10.17 13.02 13.68
CA ILE A 311 -9.59 14.19 13.01
C ILE A 311 -9.95 15.51 13.70
N LEU A 312 -11.16 15.60 14.29
CA LEU A 312 -11.67 16.83 14.90
C LEU A 312 -10.88 17.25 16.13
N GLU A 313 -10.34 16.28 16.88
CA GLU A 313 -9.49 16.56 18.02
C GLU A 313 -8.22 17.31 17.60
N TYR A 314 -7.64 16.96 16.44
CA TYR A 314 -6.35 17.50 16.02
C TYR A 314 -6.45 18.80 15.21
N ARG A 315 -7.58 19.06 14.52
CA ARG A 315 -7.76 20.28 13.73
C ARG A 315 -7.62 21.58 14.52
N ASN A 316 -7.98 21.56 15.80
CA ASN A 316 -7.96 22.74 16.68
C ASN A 316 -6.92 22.62 17.83
N LYS A 317 -6.12 21.57 17.84
CA LYS A 317 -5.17 21.30 18.91
C LYS A 317 -3.85 22.03 18.68
N LYS A 318 -3.36 22.71 19.71
CA LYS A 318 -1.96 23.17 19.73
C LYS A 318 -1.05 21.96 19.92
N LEU A 319 -0.18 21.70 18.96
CA LEU A 319 0.70 20.54 18.95
C LEU A 319 2.07 20.89 19.52
N ASP A 320 2.70 19.90 20.17
CA ASP A 320 4.08 19.98 20.59
C ASP A 320 5.03 19.94 19.38
N LYS A 321 6.29 20.35 19.59
CA LYS A 321 7.28 20.47 18.49
C LYS A 321 7.64 19.14 17.82
N ASN A 322 7.46 18.02 18.51
CA ASN A 322 7.74 16.68 18.03
C ASN A 322 6.48 15.96 17.47
N VAL A 323 5.35 16.65 17.35
CA VAL A 323 4.08 16.13 16.88
C VAL A 323 3.71 16.78 15.56
N PHE A 324 3.55 15.99 14.52
CA PHE A 324 3.25 16.42 13.15
C PHE A 324 1.89 15.90 12.73
N PHE A 325 0.99 16.81 12.42
CA PHE A 325 -0.38 16.49 11.99
C PHE A 325 -0.55 16.68 10.49
N TYR A 326 -1.18 15.72 9.85
CA TYR A 326 -1.49 15.70 8.42
C TYR A 326 -2.98 15.46 8.22
N ASP A 327 -3.73 16.52 7.89
CA ASP A 327 -5.12 16.41 7.44
C ASP A 327 -5.13 16.05 5.96
N TYR A 328 -5.87 14.99 5.59
CA TYR A 328 -6.01 14.62 4.18
C TYR A 328 -7.01 15.48 3.42
N LEU A 329 -7.64 16.45 4.08
CA LEU A 329 -8.62 17.39 3.48
C LEU A 329 -9.80 16.70 2.79
N LYS A 330 -10.18 15.52 3.27
CA LYS A 330 -11.36 14.81 2.77
C LYS A 330 -12.62 15.54 3.17
N LYS A 331 -13.51 15.80 2.22
CA LYS A 331 -14.73 16.61 2.39
C LYS A 331 -15.68 16.05 3.45
N GLU A 332 -15.90 14.72 3.43
CA GLU A 332 -16.83 14.07 4.36
C GLU A 332 -16.09 13.23 5.38
N ILE A 333 -16.40 13.45 6.65
CA ILE A 333 -15.97 12.58 7.74
C ILE A 333 -16.88 11.36 7.73
N LYS A 334 -16.32 10.18 7.40
CA LYS A 334 -17.03 8.89 7.41
C LYS A 334 -16.45 7.96 8.44
N ASN A 335 -17.31 7.24 9.15
CA ASN A 335 -16.88 6.17 10.03
C ASN A 335 -15.96 5.19 9.28
N LYS A 336 -14.91 4.69 9.92
CA LYS A 336 -13.88 3.80 9.36
C LYS A 336 -13.02 4.41 8.21
N ARG A 337 -13.16 5.69 7.87
CA ARG A 337 -12.34 6.35 6.87
C ARG A 337 -11.14 7.02 7.51
N LYS A 338 -9.92 6.73 7.00
CA LYS A 338 -8.71 7.44 7.41
C LYS A 338 -8.80 8.90 6.93
N MET A 339 -8.89 9.84 7.86
CA MET A 339 -9.09 11.28 7.60
C MET A 339 -7.79 12.06 7.67
N GLY A 340 -6.81 11.54 8.37
CA GLY A 340 -5.50 12.13 8.57
C GLY A 340 -4.58 11.19 9.31
N HIS A 341 -3.40 11.66 9.66
CA HIS A 341 -2.52 10.97 10.59
C HIS A 341 -1.72 11.96 11.42
N VAL A 342 -1.23 11.49 12.54
CA VAL A 342 -0.26 12.20 13.39
C VAL A 342 0.99 11.36 13.47
N THR A 343 2.14 11.99 13.31
CA THR A 343 3.46 11.38 13.57
C THR A 343 4.09 12.05 14.79
N ILE A 344 4.53 11.26 15.73
CA ILE A 344 5.27 11.70 16.93
C ILE A 344 6.68 11.16 16.78
N ILE A 345 7.68 12.03 16.82
CA ILE A 345 9.11 11.66 16.81
C ILE A 345 9.68 11.67 18.22
N GLU A 346 10.63 10.74 18.48
CA GLU A 346 11.30 10.53 19.76
C GLU A 346 12.82 10.59 19.61
#